data_4ea674b6dd9d0bec267d42aec5d9943f
#
_entry.id   4ea674b6dd9d0bec267d42aec5d9943f
#
_cell.length_a   1.000
_cell.length_b   1.000
_cell.length_c   1.000
_cell.angle_alpha   90.00
_cell.angle_beta   90.00
_cell.angle_gamma   90.00
#
_symmetry.space_group_name_H-M   'P 1'
#
loop_
_entity.id
_entity.type
_entity.pdbx_description
1 polymer ?
#
loop_
_entity_poly.entity_id
_entity_poly.type
_entity_poly.pdbx_seq_one_letter_code
_entity_poly.pdbx_strand_id
1 'polypeptide(L)'
;YLQYETVVAKVTLRNDSGNPILFGQDEQLRGDLKFHILDGNKRTVRAKDPDVRILENVMLQPGETQEVFIVLNNYYNIAGLGNYTATAYITHPSLNSDYESSRQNFEVSQGVTEWSKNVGLPSFMLDRDNPEQDDTRTVKIVSLMDYGRKNLYVTVEDKDYVYSVLALGGILGEEKCTAEVDNLGRLHILVPVASKEYRYFVITLNGDVDEEASYVAVNSVPVLARDPQSARVYIVGGDKMELRNYSSCLCNDDKKEVLSVESNKTYQFTV
;
A
#
# COMPACT_ATOMS: atom_id res chain seq x y z
N TYR A 1 7.74 -6.55 3.09
CA TYR A 1 6.96 -5.96 1.99
C TYR A 1 7.10 -6.79 0.73
N LEU A 2 6.05 -6.81 -0.08
CA LEU A 2 6.17 -7.30 -1.45
C LEU A 2 6.95 -6.27 -2.29
N GLN A 3 7.69 -6.73 -3.30
CA GLN A 3 8.36 -5.83 -4.23
C GLN A 3 7.35 -4.86 -4.86
N TYR A 4 7.69 -3.58 -4.92
CA TYR A 4 6.85 -2.46 -5.35
C TYR A 4 5.66 -2.12 -4.43
N GLU A 5 5.47 -2.84 -3.32
CA GLU A 5 4.50 -2.45 -2.30
C GLU A 5 4.89 -1.09 -1.69
N THR A 6 3.89 -0.35 -1.28
CA THR A 6 4.08 0.93 -0.59
C THR A 6 4.70 0.73 0.78
N VAL A 7 5.90 1.24 0.99
CA VAL A 7 6.60 1.22 2.29
C VAL A 7 6.26 2.48 3.04
N VAL A 8 5.55 2.36 4.16
CA VAL A 8 5.11 3.49 4.98
C VAL A 8 5.93 3.58 6.25
N ALA A 9 6.54 4.73 6.47
CA ALA A 9 7.17 5.09 7.73
C ALA A 9 6.21 5.93 8.59
N LYS A 10 5.93 5.49 9.80
CA LYS A 10 5.28 6.29 10.83
C LYS A 10 6.37 6.97 11.66
N VAL A 11 6.46 8.28 11.58
CA VAL A 11 7.42 9.07 12.33
C VAL A 11 6.70 9.79 13.46
N THR A 12 7.15 9.57 14.68
CA THR A 12 6.67 10.30 15.87
C THR A 12 7.68 11.39 16.17
N LEU A 13 7.24 12.63 16.00
CA LEU A 13 8.02 13.83 16.27
C LEU A 13 7.63 14.37 17.64
N ARG A 14 8.62 14.64 18.49
CA ARG A 14 8.39 15.26 19.80
C ARG A 14 9.28 16.47 19.98
N ASN A 15 8.69 17.60 20.31
CA ASN A 15 9.43 18.82 20.60
C ASN A 15 9.74 18.94 22.10
N ASP A 16 10.91 18.54 22.50
CA ASP A 16 11.40 18.71 23.88
C ASP A 16 12.18 20.03 24.07
N SER A 17 12.21 20.91 23.05
CA SER A 17 12.82 22.24 23.18
C SER A 17 11.87 23.22 23.87
N GLY A 18 12.40 24.32 24.36
CA GLY A 18 11.60 25.40 24.97
C GLY A 18 10.88 26.31 23.96
N ASN A 19 11.07 26.11 22.67
CA ASN A 19 10.56 26.97 21.60
C ASN A 19 9.73 26.17 20.58
N PRO A 20 8.74 26.79 19.90
CA PRO A 20 8.06 26.15 18.79
C PRO A 20 9.05 25.82 17.66
N ILE A 21 8.88 24.64 17.06
CA ILE A 21 9.65 24.18 15.90
C ILE A 21 8.70 24.16 14.69
N LEU A 22 9.08 24.86 13.62
CA LEU A 22 8.27 24.98 12.40
C LEU A 22 9.04 24.39 11.22
N PHE A 23 8.43 23.40 10.55
CA PHE A 23 8.88 22.87 9.28
C PHE A 23 8.08 23.55 8.16
N GLY A 24 8.72 24.41 7.39
CA GLY A 24 8.07 25.22 6.36
C GLY A 24 8.95 25.51 5.16
N GLN A 25 8.40 26.29 4.21
CA GLN A 25 9.12 26.65 2.98
C GLN A 25 10.12 27.80 3.19
N ASP A 26 9.97 28.59 4.25
CA ASP A 26 10.86 29.73 4.54
C ASP A 26 12.26 29.24 4.88
N GLU A 27 13.28 29.87 4.29
CA GLU A 27 14.70 29.48 4.50
C GLU A 27 15.17 29.58 5.94
N GLN A 28 14.61 30.51 6.72
CA GLN A 28 14.95 30.72 8.13
C GLN A 28 14.28 29.68 9.07
N LEU A 29 13.27 28.97 8.58
CA LEU A 29 12.46 27.98 9.33
C LEU A 29 12.66 26.56 8.82
N ARG A 30 13.72 26.35 8.03
CA ARG A 30 13.97 25.06 7.36
C ARG A 30 14.43 23.99 8.33
N GLY A 31 13.46 23.28 8.96
CA GLY A 31 13.68 21.91 9.39
C GLY A 31 13.54 20.94 8.20
N ASP A 32 14.31 19.89 8.19
CA ASP A 32 14.23 18.83 7.19
C ASP A 32 14.17 17.47 7.89
N LEU A 33 13.25 16.62 7.43
CA LEU A 33 13.19 15.20 7.78
C LEU A 33 13.72 14.41 6.61
N LYS A 34 14.74 13.61 6.84
CA LYS A 34 15.32 12.72 5.84
C LYS A 34 15.42 11.31 6.39
N PHE A 35 15.60 10.37 5.48
CA PHE A 35 15.87 8.98 5.83
C PHE A 35 17.23 8.56 5.26
N HIS A 36 18.04 7.96 6.12
CA HIS A 36 19.21 7.21 5.69
C HIS A 36 18.82 5.75 5.54
N ILE A 37 18.67 5.31 4.30
CA ILE A 37 18.25 3.95 3.98
C ILE A 37 19.45 3.22 3.38
N LEU A 38 19.76 2.06 3.94
CA LEU A 38 20.80 1.15 3.46
C LEU A 38 20.15 -0.12 2.91
N ASP A 39 20.64 -0.61 1.77
CA ASP A 39 20.30 -1.94 1.26
C ASP A 39 21.07 -3.04 2.02
N GLY A 40 20.78 -4.32 1.71
CA GLY A 40 21.42 -5.47 2.31
C GLY A 40 22.95 -5.55 2.09
N ASN A 41 23.48 -4.82 1.12
CA ASN A 41 24.91 -4.67 0.86
C ASN A 41 25.54 -3.45 1.55
N LYS A 42 24.77 -2.78 2.43
CA LYS A 42 25.14 -1.55 3.13
C LYS A 42 25.39 -0.36 2.18
N ARG A 43 24.78 -0.35 1.00
CA ARG A 43 24.83 0.77 0.08
C ARG A 43 23.66 1.70 0.37
N THR A 44 23.95 3.01 0.33
CA THR A 44 22.90 4.02 0.53
C THR A 44 21.91 4.00 -0.64
N VAL A 45 20.63 3.87 -0.33
CA VAL A 45 19.53 4.04 -1.27
C VAL A 45 19.40 5.53 -1.57
N ARG A 46 19.53 5.89 -2.85
CA ARG A 46 19.48 7.29 -3.26
C ARG A 46 18.06 7.85 -3.18
N ALA A 47 17.95 9.08 -2.72
CA ALA A 47 16.73 9.86 -2.88
C ALA A 47 16.46 10.06 -4.38
N LYS A 48 15.18 10.04 -4.76
CA LYS A 48 14.74 10.32 -6.15
C LYS A 48 15.01 11.76 -6.51
N ASP A 49 14.69 12.65 -5.58
CA ASP A 49 15.00 14.07 -5.65
C ASP A 49 15.51 14.52 -4.27
N PRO A 50 16.80 14.92 -4.15
CA PRO A 50 17.39 15.31 -2.88
C PRO A 50 16.85 16.66 -2.37
N ASP A 51 16.24 17.47 -3.22
CA ASP A 51 15.75 18.82 -2.89
C ASP A 51 14.28 18.81 -2.42
N VAL A 52 13.56 17.69 -2.62
CA VAL A 52 12.18 17.54 -2.15
C VAL A 52 12.15 17.39 -0.64
N ARG A 53 11.29 18.16 -0.01
CA ARG A 53 11.06 18.11 1.44
C ARG A 53 9.98 17.10 1.77
N ILE A 54 10.23 16.36 2.83
CA ILE A 54 9.28 15.36 3.35
C ILE A 54 8.27 16.00 4.28
N LEU A 55 8.69 17.00 5.09
CA LEU A 55 7.79 17.74 5.97
C LEU A 55 7.56 19.15 5.45
N GLU A 56 6.28 19.49 5.27
CA GLU A 56 5.84 20.85 4.95
C GLU A 56 4.69 21.25 5.87
N ASN A 57 4.73 22.50 6.34
CA ASN A 57 3.68 23.10 7.15
C ASN A 57 3.35 22.35 8.46
N VAL A 58 4.38 21.77 9.09
CA VAL A 58 4.28 21.12 10.39
C VAL A 58 4.83 22.06 11.45
N MET A 59 4.04 22.36 12.48
CA MET A 59 4.46 23.16 13.64
C MET A 59 4.26 22.34 14.91
N LEU A 60 5.33 22.24 15.72
CA LEU A 60 5.33 21.55 16.98
C LEU A 60 5.55 22.56 18.11
N GLN A 61 4.56 22.70 18.99
CA GLN A 61 4.72 23.49 20.22
C GLN A 61 5.64 22.78 21.22
N PRO A 62 6.25 23.50 22.18
CA PRO A 62 7.02 22.87 23.26
C PRO A 62 6.21 21.78 23.99
N GLY A 63 6.76 20.58 24.10
CA GLY A 63 6.13 19.41 24.70
C GLY A 63 5.13 18.68 23.79
N GLU A 64 4.85 19.20 22.60
CA GLU A 64 3.93 18.56 21.65
C GLU A 64 4.55 17.33 20.99
N THR A 65 3.69 16.33 20.74
CA THR A 65 4.04 15.13 19.98
C THR A 65 3.09 15.01 18.81
N GLN A 66 3.61 14.80 17.61
CA GLN A 66 2.84 14.61 16.37
C GLN A 66 3.31 13.35 15.64
N GLU A 67 2.37 12.62 15.07
CA GLU A 67 2.64 11.47 14.22
C GLU A 67 2.44 11.84 12.76
N VAL A 68 3.41 11.51 11.91
CA VAL A 68 3.34 11.71 10.47
C VAL A 68 3.59 10.39 9.74
N PHE A 69 2.82 10.13 8.69
CA PHE A 69 2.95 8.94 7.86
C PHE A 69 3.57 9.32 6.53
N ILE A 70 4.67 8.65 6.19
CA ILE A 70 5.48 8.99 5.03
C ILE A 70 5.62 7.77 4.14
N VAL A 71 5.17 7.89 2.90
CA VAL A 71 5.37 6.87 1.86
C VAL A 71 6.80 6.98 1.34
N LEU A 72 7.68 6.11 1.81
CA LEU A 72 9.11 6.16 1.48
C LEU A 72 9.38 5.98 -0.02
N ASN A 73 8.54 5.19 -0.71
CA ASN A 73 8.67 4.99 -2.16
C ASN A 73 8.53 6.28 -2.98
N ASN A 74 7.86 7.32 -2.44
CA ASN A 74 7.75 8.60 -3.14
C ASN A 74 9.09 9.33 -3.19
N TYR A 75 9.94 9.12 -2.19
CA TYR A 75 11.19 9.85 -1.97
C TYR A 75 12.44 9.02 -2.27
N TYR A 76 12.37 7.69 -2.16
CA TYR A 76 13.52 6.79 -2.28
C TYR A 76 13.23 5.64 -3.25
N ASN A 77 14.27 5.16 -3.94
CA ASN A 77 14.15 4.04 -4.86
C ASN A 77 14.26 2.70 -4.12
N ILE A 78 13.18 2.29 -3.46
CA ILE A 78 13.07 1.02 -2.72
C ILE A 78 12.41 -0.03 -3.63
N ALA A 79 13.10 -0.47 -4.68
CA ALA A 79 12.58 -1.47 -5.62
C ALA A 79 13.39 -2.78 -5.62
N GLY A 80 14.59 -2.79 -5.02
CA GLY A 80 15.44 -3.99 -4.95
C GLY A 80 14.93 -5.00 -3.93
N LEU A 81 15.18 -6.28 -4.21
CA LEU A 81 14.89 -7.37 -3.26
C LEU A 81 15.95 -7.42 -2.15
N GLY A 82 15.54 -7.79 -0.95
CA GLY A 82 16.42 -8.03 0.19
C GLY A 82 16.10 -7.16 1.41
N ASN A 83 17.06 -7.16 2.34
CA ASN A 83 16.93 -6.45 3.60
C ASN A 83 17.32 -4.98 3.46
N TYR A 84 16.58 -4.14 4.13
CA TYR A 84 16.84 -2.71 4.24
C TYR A 84 16.92 -2.30 5.69
N THR A 85 17.72 -1.27 5.95
CA THR A 85 17.78 -0.60 7.26
C THR A 85 17.52 0.89 7.05
N ALA A 86 16.57 1.46 7.77
CA ALA A 86 16.23 2.87 7.69
C ALA A 86 16.42 3.54 9.04
N THR A 87 16.94 4.78 9.01
CA THR A 87 17.03 5.70 10.14
C THR A 87 16.45 7.03 9.71
N ALA A 88 15.51 7.57 10.46
CA ALA A 88 15.01 8.92 10.25
C ALA A 88 15.90 9.91 11.00
N TYR A 89 16.17 11.06 10.42
CA TYR A 89 16.88 12.14 11.08
C TYR A 89 16.28 13.50 10.74
N ILE A 90 16.34 14.38 11.72
CA ILE A 90 15.82 15.74 11.61
C ILE A 90 16.96 16.73 11.81
N THR A 91 17.00 17.68 10.91
CA THR A 91 17.83 18.88 11.03
C THR A 91 16.92 20.09 11.12
N HIS A 92 17.26 21.07 11.97
CA HIS A 92 16.52 22.32 12.07
C HIS A 92 17.45 23.44 12.53
N PRO A 93 17.39 24.65 11.92
CA PRO A 93 18.28 25.77 12.29
C PRO A 93 18.21 26.21 13.74
N SER A 94 17.07 26.01 14.42
CA SER A 94 16.89 26.32 15.84
C SER A 94 17.32 25.20 16.79
N LEU A 95 17.74 24.06 16.26
CA LEU A 95 18.25 22.94 17.06
C LEU A 95 19.78 22.95 17.06
N ASN A 96 20.38 22.61 18.21
CA ASN A 96 21.83 22.63 18.37
C ASN A 96 22.54 21.42 17.72
N SER A 97 21.80 20.39 17.35
CA SER A 97 22.32 19.17 16.74
C SER A 97 21.23 18.51 15.88
N ASP A 98 21.64 17.62 15.00
CA ASP A 98 20.73 16.72 14.30
C ASP A 98 20.25 15.64 15.25
N TYR A 99 19.02 15.20 15.07
CA TYR A 99 18.39 14.15 15.87
C TYR A 99 18.09 12.94 14.99
N GLU A 100 18.44 11.77 15.49
CA GLU A 100 18.26 10.50 14.79
C GLU A 100 17.30 9.58 15.55
N SER A 101 16.47 8.85 14.81
CA SER A 101 15.65 7.77 15.35
C SER A 101 16.47 6.51 15.61
N SER A 102 15.87 5.54 16.30
CA SER A 102 16.35 4.17 16.26
C SER A 102 16.29 3.60 14.82
N ARG A 103 17.18 2.64 14.55
CA ARG A 103 17.18 1.92 13.27
C ARG A 103 16.00 0.98 13.16
N GLN A 104 15.38 0.98 12.00
CA GLN A 104 14.32 0.03 11.66
C GLN A 104 14.76 -0.84 10.48
N ASN A 105 14.47 -2.13 10.57
CA ASN A 105 14.81 -3.08 9.52
C ASN A 105 13.53 -3.56 8.85
N PHE A 106 13.55 -3.66 7.52
CA PHE A 106 12.47 -4.25 6.75
C PHE A 106 13.02 -5.06 5.59
N GLU A 107 12.24 -5.97 5.08
CA GLU A 107 12.60 -6.82 3.95
C GLU A 107 11.64 -6.58 2.79
N VAL A 108 12.18 -6.53 1.57
CA VAL A 108 11.45 -6.52 0.32
C VAL A 108 11.64 -7.88 -0.35
N SER A 109 10.55 -8.58 -0.60
CA SER A 109 10.53 -9.94 -1.15
C SER A 109 9.64 -10.02 -2.38
N GLN A 110 9.92 -11.00 -3.24
CA GLN A 110 9.13 -11.21 -4.45
C GLN A 110 7.80 -11.94 -4.17
N GLY A 111 7.69 -12.63 -3.03
CA GLY A 111 6.55 -13.46 -2.72
C GLY A 111 6.45 -14.71 -3.60
N VAL A 112 5.30 -15.39 -3.54
CA VAL A 112 5.00 -16.61 -4.31
C VAL A 112 3.76 -16.36 -5.15
N THR A 113 3.86 -16.54 -6.47
CA THR A 113 2.71 -16.41 -7.36
C THR A 113 1.78 -17.60 -7.17
N GLU A 114 0.58 -17.36 -6.70
CA GLU A 114 -0.49 -18.36 -6.49
C GLU A 114 -1.35 -18.55 -7.74
N TRP A 115 -1.57 -17.47 -8.49
CA TRP A 115 -2.37 -17.43 -9.69
C TRP A 115 -1.89 -16.30 -10.61
N SER A 116 -2.00 -16.52 -11.93
CA SER A 116 -1.60 -15.51 -12.92
C SER A 116 -2.43 -15.67 -14.20
N LYS A 117 -2.75 -14.55 -14.84
CA LYS A 117 -3.44 -14.52 -16.12
C LYS A 117 -3.02 -13.32 -16.95
N ASN A 118 -2.77 -13.54 -18.24
CA ASN A 118 -2.60 -12.47 -19.21
C ASN A 118 -3.96 -12.05 -19.74
N VAL A 119 -4.22 -10.76 -19.74
CA VAL A 119 -5.49 -10.15 -20.14
C VAL A 119 -5.20 -9.12 -21.22
N GLY A 120 -5.87 -9.24 -22.38
CA GLY A 120 -5.77 -8.24 -23.44
C GLY A 120 -6.39 -6.92 -23.00
N LEU A 121 -5.75 -5.82 -23.38
CA LEU A 121 -6.27 -4.49 -23.09
C LEU A 121 -7.49 -4.17 -24.00
N PRO A 122 -8.59 -3.67 -23.43
CA PRO A 122 -9.67 -3.11 -24.21
C PRO A 122 -9.19 -1.98 -25.12
N SER A 123 -9.79 -1.82 -26.28
CA SER A 123 -9.37 -0.84 -27.29
C SER A 123 -9.36 0.61 -26.80
N PHE A 124 -10.14 0.94 -25.78
CA PHE A 124 -10.17 2.28 -25.18
C PHE A 124 -8.98 2.57 -24.24
N MET A 125 -8.25 1.53 -23.81
CA MET A 125 -7.03 1.64 -23.00
C MET A 125 -5.76 1.64 -23.86
N LEU A 126 -5.86 1.34 -25.14
CA LEU A 126 -4.73 1.35 -26.05
C LEU A 126 -4.47 2.79 -26.51
N ASP A 127 -3.22 3.22 -26.33
CA ASP A 127 -2.75 4.48 -26.91
C ASP A 127 -2.48 4.28 -28.39
N ARG A 128 -3.30 4.90 -29.24
CA ARG A 128 -3.19 4.79 -30.72
C ARG A 128 -1.93 5.44 -31.26
N ASP A 129 -1.35 6.36 -30.51
CA ASP A 129 -0.14 7.10 -30.89
C ASP A 129 1.14 6.40 -30.42
N ASN A 130 1.01 5.36 -29.60
CA ASN A 130 2.12 4.55 -29.12
C ASN A 130 2.00 3.07 -29.58
N PRO A 131 2.50 2.74 -30.79
CA PRO A 131 2.44 1.39 -31.32
C PRO A 131 3.32 0.36 -30.57
N GLU A 132 4.21 0.83 -29.69
CA GLU A 132 5.07 -0.03 -28.86
C GLU A 132 4.41 -0.37 -27.51
N GLN A 133 3.26 0.21 -27.21
CA GLN A 133 2.51 -0.15 -26.00
C GLN A 133 2.16 -1.64 -26.01
N ASP A 134 2.43 -2.32 -24.90
CA ASP A 134 1.96 -3.68 -24.69
C ASP A 134 0.43 -3.71 -24.70
N ASP A 135 -0.16 -4.56 -25.52
CA ASP A 135 -1.61 -4.75 -25.65
C ASP A 135 -2.19 -5.71 -24.62
N THR A 136 -1.34 -6.19 -23.72
CA THR A 136 -1.70 -7.12 -22.66
C THR A 136 -1.21 -6.65 -21.30
N ARG A 137 -1.92 -7.08 -20.25
CA ARG A 137 -1.47 -6.99 -18.87
C ARG A 137 -1.49 -8.34 -18.20
N THR A 138 -0.49 -8.59 -17.40
CA THR A 138 -0.43 -9.74 -16.51
C THR A 138 -0.99 -9.36 -15.16
N VAL A 139 -2.04 -10.05 -14.74
CA VAL A 139 -2.60 -9.92 -13.40
C VAL A 139 -2.19 -11.15 -12.60
N LYS A 140 -1.63 -10.94 -11.41
CA LYS A 140 -1.16 -12.01 -10.53
C LYS A 140 -1.77 -11.87 -9.14
N ILE A 141 -2.02 -13.02 -8.51
CA ILE A 141 -2.22 -13.09 -7.07
C ILE A 141 -0.93 -13.66 -6.48
N VAL A 142 -0.33 -12.89 -5.59
CA VAL A 142 0.95 -13.20 -4.96
C VAL A 142 0.75 -13.36 -3.47
N SER A 143 1.34 -14.38 -2.88
CA SER A 143 1.36 -14.54 -1.43
C SER A 143 2.72 -14.19 -0.85
N LEU A 144 2.71 -13.60 0.35
CA LEU A 144 3.88 -13.32 1.14
C LEU A 144 3.64 -13.78 2.58
N MET A 145 4.57 -14.58 3.10
CA MET A 145 4.55 -14.99 4.51
C MET A 145 5.16 -13.89 5.38
N ASP A 146 4.40 -13.44 6.36
CA ASP A 146 4.84 -12.43 7.30
C ASP A 146 4.47 -12.83 8.72
N TYR A 147 5.45 -13.02 9.60
CA TYR A 147 5.26 -13.50 10.98
C TYR A 147 4.29 -14.68 11.12
N GLY A 148 4.39 -15.66 10.19
CA GLY A 148 3.54 -16.84 10.19
C GLY A 148 2.13 -16.63 9.62
N ARG A 149 1.82 -15.45 9.10
CA ARG A 149 0.58 -15.16 8.37
C ARG A 149 0.84 -15.10 6.88
N LYS A 150 -0.03 -15.72 6.11
CA LYS A 150 -0.02 -15.63 4.65
C LYS A 150 -0.85 -14.42 4.23
N ASN A 151 -0.19 -13.39 3.70
CA ASN A 151 -0.83 -12.20 3.13
C ASN A 151 -0.93 -12.35 1.62
N LEU A 152 -2.06 -11.95 1.05
CA LEU A 152 -2.30 -11.96 -0.38
C LEU A 152 -2.23 -10.55 -0.95
N TYR A 153 -1.70 -10.48 -2.16
CA TYR A 153 -1.57 -9.26 -2.95
C TYR A 153 -2.06 -9.51 -4.36
N VAL A 154 -2.56 -8.47 -5.01
CA VAL A 154 -2.72 -8.45 -6.46
C VAL A 154 -1.66 -7.54 -7.05
N THR A 155 -1.01 -8.00 -8.10
CA THR A 155 -0.16 -7.17 -8.94
C THR A 155 -0.76 -7.08 -10.34
N VAL A 156 -0.70 -5.89 -10.91
CA VAL A 156 -1.05 -5.62 -12.30
C VAL A 156 0.20 -5.08 -12.97
N GLU A 157 0.71 -5.78 -13.96
CA GLU A 157 1.97 -5.46 -14.60
C GLU A 157 1.94 -5.77 -16.10
N ASP A 158 2.87 -5.19 -16.85
CA ASP A 158 3.26 -5.65 -18.18
C ASP A 158 4.76 -5.99 -18.19
N LYS A 159 5.36 -6.11 -19.37
CA LYS A 159 6.78 -6.45 -19.49
C LYS A 159 7.72 -5.39 -18.92
N ASP A 160 7.30 -4.13 -18.89
CA ASP A 160 8.14 -2.97 -18.57
C ASP A 160 7.77 -2.32 -17.23
N TYR A 161 6.48 -2.42 -16.81
CA TYR A 161 5.95 -1.67 -15.67
C TYR A 161 5.09 -2.53 -14.75
N VAL A 162 5.17 -2.20 -13.45
CA VAL A 162 4.20 -2.64 -12.44
C VAL A 162 3.27 -1.46 -12.15
N TYR A 163 2.01 -1.59 -12.54
CA TYR A 163 1.00 -0.53 -12.41
C TYR A 163 0.44 -0.44 -11.01
N SER A 164 0.27 -1.60 -10.37
CA SER A 164 -0.29 -1.66 -9.02
C SER A 164 0.20 -2.87 -8.26
N VAL A 165 0.38 -2.68 -6.95
CA VAL A 165 0.52 -3.73 -5.94
C VAL A 165 -0.49 -3.43 -4.84
N LEU A 166 -1.55 -4.23 -4.77
CA LEU A 166 -2.66 -4.06 -3.84
C LEU A 166 -2.67 -5.17 -2.81
N ALA A 167 -2.64 -4.84 -1.52
CA ALA A 167 -2.78 -5.79 -0.44
C ALA A 167 -4.26 -6.20 -0.28
N LEU A 168 -4.55 -7.50 -0.37
CA LEU A 168 -5.90 -8.05 -0.13
C LEU A 168 -6.12 -8.44 1.34
N GLY A 169 -5.04 -8.49 2.12
CA GLY A 169 -5.04 -8.89 3.52
C GLY A 169 -4.57 -10.33 3.76
N GLY A 170 -4.60 -10.73 5.04
CA GLY A 170 -4.20 -12.07 5.46
C GLY A 170 -5.30 -13.09 5.24
N ILE A 171 -4.89 -14.32 4.90
CA ILE A 171 -5.78 -15.48 4.83
C ILE A 171 -5.52 -16.42 6.01
N LEU A 172 -6.56 -17.13 6.44
CA LEU A 172 -6.46 -18.15 7.47
C LEU A 172 -6.24 -19.53 6.87
N GLY A 173 -5.21 -20.21 7.36
CA GLY A 173 -4.98 -21.61 7.04
C GLY A 173 -4.52 -21.86 5.59
N GLU A 174 -4.89 -23.02 5.05
CA GLU A 174 -4.54 -23.48 3.72
C GLU A 174 -5.61 -23.18 2.66
N GLU A 175 -6.65 -22.43 3.03
CA GLU A 175 -7.70 -22.07 2.09
C GLU A 175 -7.16 -21.25 0.93
N LYS A 176 -7.69 -21.52 -0.27
CA LYS A 176 -7.26 -20.83 -1.48
C LYS A 176 -8.25 -19.74 -1.85
N CYS A 177 -7.74 -18.60 -2.26
CA CYS A 177 -8.56 -17.61 -2.95
C CYS A 177 -8.99 -18.15 -4.31
N THR A 178 -10.14 -17.70 -4.78
CA THR A 178 -10.60 -17.96 -6.15
C THR A 178 -10.57 -16.67 -6.95
N ALA A 179 -10.21 -16.77 -8.23
CA ALA A 179 -10.09 -15.62 -9.10
C ALA A 179 -10.60 -15.90 -10.51
N GLU A 180 -11.31 -14.95 -11.09
CA GLU A 180 -11.82 -14.99 -12.44
C GLU A 180 -11.74 -13.61 -13.10
N VAL A 181 -11.55 -13.58 -14.42
CA VAL A 181 -11.54 -12.34 -15.21
C VAL A 181 -12.81 -12.27 -16.03
N ASP A 182 -13.55 -11.17 -15.94
CA ASP A 182 -14.79 -10.95 -16.68
C ASP A 182 -14.54 -10.51 -18.13
N ASN A 183 -15.63 -10.25 -18.86
CA ASN A 183 -15.61 -9.82 -20.27
C ASN A 183 -15.09 -8.37 -20.45
N LEU A 184 -14.97 -7.59 -19.40
CA LEU A 184 -14.40 -6.23 -19.41
C LEU A 184 -12.91 -6.21 -19.01
N GLY A 185 -12.34 -7.40 -18.76
CA GLY A 185 -10.95 -7.53 -18.32
C GLY A 185 -10.76 -7.31 -16.82
N ARG A 186 -11.82 -7.10 -16.03
CA ARG A 186 -11.70 -6.89 -14.58
C ARG A 186 -11.46 -8.23 -13.88
N LEU A 187 -10.59 -8.19 -12.88
CA LEU A 187 -10.28 -9.33 -12.03
C LEU A 187 -11.24 -9.36 -10.81
N HIS A 188 -11.98 -10.44 -10.72
CA HIS A 188 -12.84 -10.76 -9.56
C HIS A 188 -12.12 -11.73 -8.66
N ILE A 189 -11.99 -11.42 -7.38
CA ILE A 189 -11.29 -12.24 -6.40
C ILE A 189 -12.17 -12.45 -5.18
N LEU A 190 -12.26 -13.69 -4.72
CA LEU A 190 -12.90 -14.05 -3.47
C LEU A 190 -11.87 -14.65 -2.53
N VAL A 191 -11.64 -13.98 -1.39
CA VAL A 191 -10.60 -14.29 -0.41
C VAL A 191 -11.23 -14.77 0.89
N PRO A 192 -10.94 -15.99 1.37
CA PRO A 192 -11.33 -16.44 2.70
C PRO A 192 -10.46 -15.74 3.75
N VAL A 193 -11.05 -14.89 4.60
CA VAL A 193 -10.31 -14.09 5.59
C VAL A 193 -10.49 -14.63 7.02
N ALA A 194 -11.60 -15.30 7.29
CA ALA A 194 -11.87 -15.97 8.55
C ALA A 194 -12.78 -17.18 8.32
N SER A 195 -13.01 -17.99 9.37
CA SER A 195 -13.98 -19.09 9.29
C SER A 195 -15.34 -18.55 8.86
N LYS A 196 -15.81 -18.96 7.69
CA LYS A 196 -17.06 -18.52 7.07
C LYS A 196 -17.11 -17.05 6.60
N GLU A 197 -16.02 -16.29 6.68
CA GLU A 197 -15.98 -14.91 6.23
C GLU A 197 -15.09 -14.77 4.99
N TYR A 198 -15.60 -14.03 4.01
CA TYR A 198 -14.96 -13.85 2.71
C TYR A 198 -14.96 -12.37 2.34
N ARG A 199 -13.86 -11.90 1.75
CA ARG A 199 -13.79 -10.58 1.08
C ARG A 199 -13.79 -10.79 -0.42
N TYR A 200 -14.55 -9.97 -1.09
CA TYR A 200 -14.66 -9.95 -2.53
C TYR A 200 -14.15 -8.63 -3.07
N PHE A 201 -13.34 -8.72 -4.11
CA PHE A 201 -12.77 -7.56 -4.78
C PHE A 201 -13.01 -7.65 -6.27
N VAL A 202 -13.28 -6.50 -6.89
CA VAL A 202 -13.21 -6.31 -8.34
C VAL A 202 -12.10 -5.31 -8.62
N ILE A 203 -11.10 -5.71 -9.40
CA ILE A 203 -9.91 -4.91 -9.68
C ILE A 203 -9.80 -4.68 -11.17
N THR A 204 -9.57 -3.42 -11.55
CA THR A 204 -9.39 -3.01 -12.94
C THR A 204 -8.00 -3.36 -13.46
N LEU A 205 -7.80 -3.30 -14.78
CA LEU A 205 -6.46 -3.47 -15.37
C LEU A 205 -5.50 -2.30 -15.10
N ASN A 206 -5.95 -1.20 -14.46
CA ASN A 206 -5.09 -0.16 -13.93
C ASN A 206 -4.66 -0.45 -12.48
N GLY A 207 -5.28 -1.48 -11.85
CA GLY A 207 -5.02 -1.83 -10.47
C GLY A 207 -5.90 -1.09 -9.46
N ASP A 208 -6.93 -0.38 -9.93
CA ASP A 208 -7.89 0.27 -9.05
C ASP A 208 -8.93 -0.73 -8.54
N VAL A 209 -9.37 -0.55 -7.30
CA VAL A 209 -10.48 -1.31 -6.73
C VAL A 209 -11.81 -0.70 -7.20
N ASP A 210 -12.53 -1.43 -8.05
CA ASP A 210 -13.84 -1.04 -8.58
C ASP A 210 -14.97 -1.40 -7.61
N GLU A 211 -14.87 -2.57 -6.95
CA GLU A 211 -15.81 -3.01 -5.92
C GLU A 211 -15.07 -3.76 -4.82
N GLU A 212 -15.49 -3.53 -3.57
CA GLU A 212 -15.12 -4.32 -2.41
C GLU A 212 -16.38 -4.68 -1.62
N ALA A 213 -16.50 -5.94 -1.21
CA ALA A 213 -17.62 -6.43 -0.41
C ALA A 213 -17.18 -7.56 0.53
N SER A 214 -17.91 -7.71 1.63
CA SER A 214 -17.74 -8.84 2.54
C SER A 214 -18.94 -9.76 2.48
N TYR A 215 -18.68 -11.06 2.59
CA TYR A 215 -19.70 -12.12 2.58
C TYR A 215 -19.51 -13.06 3.76
N VAL A 216 -20.59 -13.62 4.27
CA VAL A 216 -20.57 -14.64 5.29
C VAL A 216 -21.27 -15.90 4.80
N ALA A 217 -20.68 -17.06 5.05
CA ALA A 217 -21.25 -18.37 4.71
C ALA A 217 -22.23 -18.83 5.81
N VAL A 218 -23.48 -18.36 5.75
CA VAL A 218 -24.53 -18.78 6.69
C VAL A 218 -25.19 -20.08 6.20
N ASN A 219 -25.85 -20.02 5.03
CA ASN A 219 -26.57 -21.17 4.44
C ASN A 219 -25.78 -21.82 3.29
N SER A 220 -24.91 -21.07 2.64
CA SER A 220 -24.07 -21.54 1.55
C SER A 220 -22.75 -20.78 1.53
N VAL A 221 -21.72 -21.41 1.00
CA VAL A 221 -20.40 -20.77 0.81
C VAL A 221 -20.50 -19.87 -0.42
N PRO A 222 -20.02 -18.61 -0.34
CA PRO A 222 -19.91 -17.77 -1.52
C PRO A 222 -18.90 -18.35 -2.51
N VAL A 223 -19.23 -18.36 -3.78
CA VAL A 223 -18.36 -18.82 -4.88
C VAL A 223 -18.45 -17.86 -6.06
N LEU A 224 -17.34 -17.70 -6.78
CA LEU A 224 -17.34 -17.01 -8.07
C LEU A 224 -18.02 -17.88 -9.12
N ALA A 225 -19.01 -17.34 -9.81
CA ALA A 225 -19.66 -17.95 -10.94
C ALA A 225 -19.51 -17.07 -12.18
N ARG A 226 -19.33 -17.70 -13.34
CA ARG A 226 -19.24 -17.03 -14.62
C ARG A 226 -20.43 -17.41 -15.48
N ASP A 227 -21.13 -16.40 -15.99
CA ASP A 227 -22.19 -16.60 -16.96
C ASP A 227 -21.59 -17.06 -18.30
N PRO A 228 -21.99 -18.22 -18.83
CA PRO A 228 -21.44 -18.75 -20.07
C PRO A 228 -21.74 -17.89 -21.31
N GLN A 229 -22.83 -17.12 -21.30
CA GLN A 229 -23.25 -16.31 -22.43
C GLN A 229 -22.65 -14.92 -22.44
N SER A 230 -22.72 -14.23 -21.30
CA SER A 230 -22.23 -12.85 -21.16
C SER A 230 -20.79 -12.77 -20.67
N ALA A 231 -20.22 -13.87 -20.20
CA ALA A 231 -18.91 -13.95 -19.54
C ALA A 231 -18.76 -13.00 -18.34
N ARG A 232 -19.88 -12.51 -17.77
CA ARG A 232 -19.87 -11.76 -16.51
C ARG A 232 -19.55 -12.68 -15.35
N VAL A 233 -18.84 -12.13 -14.37
CA VAL A 233 -18.52 -12.82 -13.13
C VAL A 233 -19.33 -12.21 -11.98
N TYR A 234 -19.86 -13.04 -11.10
CA TYR A 234 -20.67 -12.64 -9.95
C TYR A 234 -20.54 -13.65 -8.81
N ILE A 235 -20.97 -13.26 -7.62
CA ILE A 235 -20.99 -14.14 -6.44
C ILE A 235 -22.31 -14.89 -6.40
N VAL A 236 -22.22 -16.21 -6.17
CA VAL A 236 -23.34 -17.10 -5.87
C VAL A 236 -23.17 -17.65 -4.47
N GLY A 237 -24.25 -17.61 -3.67
CA GLY A 237 -24.23 -18.03 -2.29
C GLY A 237 -23.57 -17.03 -1.35
N GLY A 238 -23.56 -17.37 -0.07
CA GLY A 238 -23.18 -16.46 0.99
C GLY A 238 -24.14 -15.27 1.13
N ASP A 239 -24.15 -14.65 2.28
CA ASP A 239 -24.92 -13.45 2.55
C ASP A 239 -23.98 -12.24 2.53
N LYS A 240 -24.26 -11.24 1.65
CA LYS A 240 -23.49 -9.99 1.59
C LYS A 240 -23.68 -9.23 2.89
N MET A 241 -22.58 -8.92 3.56
CA MET A 241 -22.59 -8.11 4.77
C MET A 241 -22.77 -6.64 4.38
N GLU A 242 -23.81 -6.01 4.90
CA GLU A 242 -23.88 -4.56 4.87
C GLU A 242 -22.79 -4.03 5.80
N LEU A 243 -21.89 -3.21 5.28
CA LEU A 243 -20.97 -2.44 6.11
C LEU A 243 -21.83 -1.52 6.97
N ARG A 244 -22.11 -1.95 8.21
CA ARG A 244 -22.66 -1.03 9.20
C ARG A 244 -21.61 0.03 9.40
N ASN A 245 -21.88 1.23 8.89
CA ASN A 245 -21.08 2.40 9.16
C ASN A 245 -20.99 2.58 10.68
N TYR A 246 -19.93 2.11 11.29
CA TYR A 246 -19.52 2.46 12.65
C TYR A 246 -18.96 3.90 12.68
N SER A 247 -19.48 4.79 11.83
CA SER A 247 -19.20 6.21 11.86
C SER A 247 -20.32 6.97 12.57
N SER A 248 -20.62 6.57 13.81
CA SER A 248 -21.41 7.42 14.68
C SER A 248 -20.86 7.39 16.11
N CYS A 249 -19.68 7.94 16.29
CA CYS A 249 -19.25 8.64 17.50
C CYS A 249 -17.82 9.16 17.25
N LEU A 250 -17.74 10.36 16.76
CA LEU A 250 -16.87 11.44 17.19
C LEU A 250 -16.79 12.49 16.06
N CYS A 251 -17.31 13.62 16.45
CA CYS A 251 -17.54 14.81 15.66
C CYS A 251 -16.30 15.42 15.03
N ASN A 252 -16.59 16.07 13.91
CA ASN A 252 -16.04 17.32 13.39
C ASN A 252 -14.81 17.30 12.52
N ASP A 253 -15.13 17.71 11.30
CA ASP A 253 -14.48 18.69 10.44
C ASP A 253 -13.27 18.30 9.59
N ASP A 254 -13.54 18.43 8.28
CA ASP A 254 -12.61 18.79 7.21
C ASP A 254 -11.28 18.03 7.17
N LYS A 255 -11.29 16.79 6.69
CA LYS A 255 -10.10 16.22 6.08
C LYS A 255 -10.44 15.33 4.90
N LYS A 256 -9.88 15.72 3.76
CA LYS A 256 -9.74 14.95 2.52
C LYS A 256 -9.59 13.46 2.81
N GLU A 257 -10.32 12.66 2.05
CA GLU A 257 -10.17 11.21 1.98
C GLU A 257 -8.71 10.83 1.80
N VAL A 258 -8.09 10.44 2.89
CA VAL A 258 -6.89 9.61 2.84
C VAL A 258 -7.42 8.21 2.61
N LEU A 259 -7.23 7.70 1.40
CA LEU A 259 -7.38 6.27 1.10
C LEU A 259 -6.69 5.51 2.24
N SER A 260 -7.46 4.80 3.04
CA SER A 260 -6.96 3.96 4.10
C SER A 260 -6.26 2.76 3.48
N VAL A 261 -5.01 2.95 3.09
CA VAL A 261 -4.11 1.83 2.86
C VAL A 261 -3.81 1.26 4.24
N GLU A 262 -4.61 0.33 4.71
CA GLU A 262 -4.24 -0.52 5.83
C GLU A 262 -3.09 -1.44 5.39
N SER A 263 -1.91 -0.88 5.24
CA SER A 263 -0.71 -1.69 5.28
C SER A 263 -0.52 -2.06 6.75
N ASN A 264 -0.68 -3.34 7.08
CA ASN A 264 -0.45 -3.88 8.42
C ASN A 264 1.02 -3.74 8.90
N LYS A 265 1.85 -3.05 8.15
CA LYS A 265 3.28 -2.88 8.37
C LYS A 265 3.64 -1.41 8.38
N THR A 266 3.61 -0.82 9.55
CA THR A 266 4.09 0.55 9.75
C THR A 266 5.31 0.51 10.65
N TYR A 267 6.46 1.02 10.17
CA TYR A 267 7.67 1.13 10.99
C TYR A 267 7.64 2.43 11.78
N GLN A 268 7.84 2.31 13.08
CA GLN A 268 7.78 3.43 14.02
C GLN A 268 9.17 4.03 14.20
N PHE A 269 9.30 5.30 13.87
CA PHE A 269 10.49 6.12 14.14
C PHE A 269 10.10 7.16 15.19
N THR A 270 10.84 7.21 16.29
CA THR A 270 10.70 8.27 17.31
C THR A 270 11.94 9.15 17.23
N VAL A 271 11.74 10.43 16.96
CA VAL A 271 12.80 11.43 16.83
C VAL A 271 12.51 12.60 17.74
#